data_cc088e69d038d52735a2f014306e709a
#
_entry.id   cc088e69d038d52735a2f014306e709a
#
_cell.length_a   1.000
_cell.length_b   1.000
_cell.length_c   1.000
_cell.angle_alpha   90.00
_cell.angle_beta   90.00
_cell.angle_gamma   90.00
#
_symmetry.space_group_name_H-M   'P 1'
#
loop_
_entity.id
_entity.type
_entity.pdbx_description
1 polymer ?
#
loop_
_entity_poly.entity_id
_entity_poly.type
_entity_poly.pdbx_seq_one_letter_code
_entity_poly.pdbx_strand_id
1 'polypeptide(L)'
;RKSRFFVLINNSHHKKNSMNHFKRVLLKLSGESLMGAKQYGIDTDRLSDYARDIQAAVEMGIQVAIVIGGGNIFRGLSGAADGFDRVQGDQMGMLATVINSLALGSRLTSLGVKNRVLTAIRMEPIGEFYSKRRAVDALEAGEVVILSGGTGNPFFTTDTGSSLRGIELEADVMLKGTRVDGIYTADPEKDPTATKFDRITYDEIYNRGLKVMDLTATTMCRENNLPIIVFDMDTP
;
A
#
# COMPACT_ATOMS: atom_id res chain seq x y z
N ARG A 1 19.76 -11.02 -14.00
CA ARG A 1 18.89 -10.13 -13.21
C ARG A 1 18.01 -9.36 -14.17
N LYS A 2 16.75 -9.78 -14.34
CA LYS A 2 15.75 -9.00 -15.09
C LYS A 2 15.44 -7.75 -14.27
N SER A 3 15.63 -6.56 -14.85
CA SER A 3 15.23 -5.31 -14.22
C SER A 3 13.72 -5.33 -14.00
N ARG A 4 13.29 -5.17 -12.74
CA ARG A 4 11.87 -5.00 -12.42
C ARG A 4 11.38 -3.76 -13.16
N PHE A 5 10.43 -3.92 -14.04
CA PHE A 5 9.80 -2.82 -14.75
C PHE A 5 8.77 -2.20 -13.79
N PHE A 6 8.86 -0.92 -13.57
CA PHE A 6 7.93 -0.15 -12.74
C PHE A 6 7.62 1.16 -13.44
N VAL A 7 6.50 1.76 -13.08
CA VAL A 7 6.06 3.05 -13.59
C VAL A 7 6.15 4.08 -12.48
N LEU A 8 6.85 5.18 -12.75
CA LEU A 8 6.93 6.32 -11.84
C LEU A 8 5.88 7.35 -12.20
N ILE A 9 5.03 7.69 -11.24
CA ILE A 9 4.08 8.80 -11.32
C ILE A 9 4.64 9.98 -10.54
N ASN A 10 4.72 11.15 -11.15
CA ASN A 10 5.12 12.37 -10.48
C ASN A 10 4.49 13.61 -11.14
N ASN A 11 4.84 14.81 -10.68
CA ASN A 11 4.32 16.07 -11.22
C ASN A 11 5.08 16.58 -12.45
N SER A 12 6.19 15.98 -12.86
CA SER A 12 6.96 16.42 -14.03
C SER A 12 7.80 15.31 -14.65
N HIS A 13 7.92 15.31 -15.99
CA HIS A 13 8.80 14.38 -16.71
C HIS A 13 10.30 14.60 -16.48
N HIS A 14 10.70 15.75 -15.93
CA HIS A 14 12.10 16.20 -15.92
C HIS A 14 12.88 15.87 -14.64
N LYS A 15 12.24 15.49 -13.53
CA LYS A 15 12.99 15.04 -12.36
C LYS A 15 13.53 13.63 -12.58
N LYS A 16 14.82 13.52 -12.94
CA LYS A 16 15.61 12.30 -12.74
C LYS A 16 15.73 12.05 -11.23
N ASN A 17 14.72 11.44 -10.62
CA ASN A 17 14.95 10.80 -9.34
C ASN A 17 15.78 9.56 -9.65
N SER A 18 17.08 9.61 -9.34
CA SER A 18 17.90 8.42 -9.29
C SER A 18 17.30 7.53 -8.19
N MET A 19 16.84 6.34 -8.52
CA MET A 19 16.18 5.41 -7.59
C MET A 19 17.05 4.94 -6.41
N ASN A 20 18.28 5.34 -6.39
CA ASN A 20 19.27 4.92 -5.39
C ASN A 20 19.22 5.69 -4.06
N HIS A 21 18.19 6.51 -3.79
CA HIS A 21 18.21 7.41 -2.64
C HIS A 21 16.89 7.55 -1.87
N PHE A 22 15.95 6.60 -2.00
CA PHE A 22 14.79 6.60 -1.12
C PHE A 22 15.21 6.12 0.27
N LYS A 23 15.03 6.97 1.26
CA LYS A 23 15.31 6.64 2.66
C LYS A 23 14.07 6.11 3.37
N ARG A 24 12.91 6.73 3.11
CA ARG A 24 11.63 6.35 3.73
C ARG A 24 10.60 6.04 2.65
N VAL A 25 10.05 4.84 2.70
CA VAL A 25 9.05 4.40 1.74
C VAL A 25 7.74 4.03 2.43
N LEU A 26 6.61 4.31 1.76
CA LEU A 26 5.34 3.73 2.12
C LEU A 26 5.03 2.61 1.13
N LEU A 27 4.96 1.38 1.62
CA LEU A 27 4.58 0.20 0.85
C LEU A 27 3.08 -0.05 1.00
N LYS A 28 2.34 0.06 -0.10
CA LYS A 28 0.91 -0.29 -0.15
C LYS A 28 0.72 -1.66 -0.77
N LEU A 29 0.16 -2.57 -0.01
CA LEU A 29 -0.13 -3.94 -0.42
C LEU A 29 -1.65 -4.16 -0.57
N SER A 30 -2.05 -4.94 -1.57
CA SER A 30 -3.43 -5.42 -1.66
C SER A 30 -3.65 -6.56 -0.68
N GLY A 31 -4.76 -6.53 0.08
CA GLY A 31 -5.13 -7.69 0.90
C GLY A 31 -5.34 -8.95 0.06
N GLU A 32 -5.85 -8.80 -1.16
CA GLU A 32 -6.06 -9.93 -2.08
C GLU A 32 -4.78 -10.68 -2.43
N SER A 33 -3.65 -10.00 -2.47
CA SER A 33 -2.36 -10.63 -2.71
C SER A 33 -1.92 -11.59 -1.59
N LEU A 34 -2.50 -11.43 -0.38
CA LEU A 34 -2.28 -12.34 0.75
C LEU A 34 -3.05 -13.66 0.62
N MET A 35 -4.00 -13.78 -0.31
CA MET A 35 -4.76 -15.02 -0.48
C MET A 35 -3.93 -16.15 -1.11
N GLY A 36 -2.89 -15.83 -1.86
CA GLY A 36 -2.15 -16.82 -2.65
C GLY A 36 -3.09 -17.55 -3.62
N ALA A 37 -3.04 -18.87 -3.62
CA ALA A 37 -3.95 -19.72 -4.38
C ALA A 37 -5.35 -19.86 -3.74
N LYS A 38 -5.55 -19.38 -2.53
CA LYS A 38 -6.84 -19.39 -1.83
C LYS A 38 -7.69 -18.24 -2.32
N GLN A 39 -9.01 -18.41 -2.27
CA GLN A 39 -9.94 -17.33 -2.65
C GLN A 39 -10.36 -16.45 -1.46
N TYR A 40 -9.83 -16.72 -0.26
CA TYR A 40 -10.17 -16.05 0.98
C TYR A 40 -9.07 -16.23 2.03
N GLY A 41 -8.94 -15.26 2.93
CA GLY A 41 -8.06 -15.34 4.09
C GLY A 41 -6.60 -15.03 3.79
N ILE A 42 -5.71 -15.62 4.57
CA ILE A 42 -4.27 -15.37 4.52
C ILE A 42 -3.54 -16.66 4.16
N ASP A 43 -2.75 -16.62 3.11
CA ASP A 43 -1.82 -17.66 2.74
C ASP A 43 -0.48 -17.43 3.46
N THR A 44 -0.01 -18.44 4.21
CA THR A 44 1.18 -18.33 5.04
C THR A 44 2.48 -18.23 4.25
N ASP A 45 2.52 -18.83 3.06
CA ASP A 45 3.70 -18.79 2.19
C ASP A 45 3.84 -17.41 1.55
N ARG A 46 2.74 -16.85 1.01
CA ARG A 46 2.71 -15.48 0.50
C ARG A 46 3.05 -14.45 1.57
N LEU A 47 2.49 -14.62 2.77
CA LEU A 47 2.83 -13.76 3.91
C LEU A 47 4.33 -13.82 4.24
N SER A 48 4.93 -15.01 4.12
CA SER A 48 6.35 -15.23 4.36
C SER A 48 7.22 -14.61 3.29
N ASP A 49 6.80 -14.65 2.02
CA ASP A 49 7.51 -14.01 0.91
C ASP A 49 7.55 -12.50 1.11
N TYR A 50 6.42 -11.87 1.39
CA TYR A 50 6.37 -10.43 1.67
C TYR A 50 7.20 -10.03 2.89
N ALA A 51 7.17 -10.82 3.95
CA ALA A 51 7.97 -10.53 5.13
C ALA A 51 9.49 -10.59 4.84
N ARG A 52 9.93 -11.52 3.98
CA ARG A 52 11.34 -11.61 3.54
C ARG A 52 11.75 -10.43 2.66
N ASP A 53 10.88 -10.01 1.73
CA ASP A 53 11.15 -8.83 0.88
C ASP A 53 11.25 -7.55 1.72
N ILE A 54 10.38 -7.40 2.72
CA ILE A 54 10.41 -6.28 3.67
C ILE A 54 11.70 -6.33 4.51
N GLN A 55 12.08 -7.52 5.02
CA GLN A 55 13.32 -7.71 5.75
C GLN A 55 14.53 -7.27 4.93
N ALA A 56 14.61 -7.69 3.66
CA ALA A 56 15.69 -7.29 2.77
C ALA A 56 15.77 -5.77 2.57
N ALA A 57 14.61 -5.08 2.46
CA ALA A 57 14.57 -3.62 2.37
C ALA A 57 15.08 -2.95 3.65
N VAL A 58 14.70 -3.45 4.83
CA VAL A 58 15.17 -2.95 6.12
C VAL A 58 16.68 -3.16 6.28
N GLU A 59 17.20 -4.31 5.89
CA GLU A 59 18.65 -4.61 5.91
C GLU A 59 19.45 -3.68 5.00
N MET A 60 18.83 -3.11 3.97
CA MET A 60 19.43 -2.05 3.13
C MET A 60 19.39 -0.66 3.79
N GLY A 61 18.84 -0.54 5.00
CA GLY A 61 18.72 0.73 5.72
C GLY A 61 17.52 1.58 5.31
N ILE A 62 16.53 1.00 4.62
CA ILE A 62 15.30 1.70 4.22
C ILE A 62 14.31 1.70 5.39
N GLN A 63 13.75 2.86 5.69
CA GLN A 63 12.62 3.01 6.61
C GLN A 63 11.32 2.60 5.91
N VAL A 64 10.67 1.55 6.39
CA VAL A 64 9.50 0.96 5.72
C VAL A 64 8.23 1.17 6.53
N ALA A 65 7.30 1.97 6.01
CA ALA A 65 5.92 2.04 6.48
C ALA A 65 5.04 1.21 5.54
N ILE A 66 4.07 0.48 6.08
CA ILE A 66 3.24 -0.46 5.32
C ILE A 66 1.77 -0.18 5.55
N VAL A 67 0.98 -0.18 4.48
CA VAL A 67 -0.49 -0.21 4.51
C VAL A 67 -0.95 -1.45 3.74
N ILE A 68 -1.78 -2.29 4.38
CA ILE A 68 -2.33 -3.48 3.76
C ILE A 68 -3.86 -3.34 3.67
N GLY A 69 -4.42 -3.62 2.49
CA GLY A 69 -5.87 -3.71 2.30
C GLY A 69 -6.49 -4.90 3.03
N GLY A 70 -7.82 -4.88 3.20
CA GLY A 70 -8.59 -5.94 3.86
C GLY A 70 -9.39 -6.83 2.92
N GLY A 71 -9.25 -6.68 1.60
CA GLY A 71 -10.13 -7.28 0.60
C GLY A 71 -10.10 -8.81 0.50
N ASN A 72 -9.10 -9.46 1.09
CA ASN A 72 -9.03 -10.92 1.25
C ASN A 72 -9.96 -11.45 2.38
N ILE A 73 -10.42 -10.59 3.26
CA ILE A 73 -11.27 -10.93 4.41
C ILE A 73 -12.66 -10.32 4.24
N PHE A 74 -12.73 -9.01 3.97
CA PHE A 74 -14.00 -8.32 3.80
C PHE A 74 -13.86 -7.09 2.90
N ARG A 75 -14.87 -6.87 2.04
CA ARG A 75 -14.97 -5.70 1.16
C ARG A 75 -16.23 -4.91 1.47
N GLY A 76 -16.09 -3.69 2.00
CA GLY A 76 -17.22 -2.84 2.37
C GLY A 76 -18.18 -2.53 1.22
N LEU A 77 -17.66 -2.31 0.00
CA LEU A 77 -18.48 -2.06 -1.20
C LEU A 77 -19.32 -3.29 -1.60
N SER A 78 -18.77 -4.51 -1.52
CA SER A 78 -19.52 -5.74 -1.78
C SER A 78 -20.51 -6.01 -0.67
N GLY A 79 -20.16 -5.76 0.59
CA GLY A 79 -21.05 -5.88 1.73
C GLY A 79 -22.30 -4.99 1.62
N ALA A 80 -22.17 -3.78 1.09
CA ALA A 80 -23.31 -2.90 0.84
C ALA A 80 -24.30 -3.50 -0.20
N ALA A 81 -23.79 -4.23 -1.20
CA ALA A 81 -24.64 -4.96 -2.14
C ALA A 81 -25.34 -6.16 -1.48
N ASP A 82 -24.77 -6.74 -0.43
CA ASP A 82 -25.31 -7.83 0.37
C ASP A 82 -26.25 -7.36 1.51
N GLY A 83 -26.59 -6.07 1.54
CA GLY A 83 -27.55 -5.49 2.49
C GLY A 83 -26.95 -4.93 3.78
N PHE A 84 -25.63 -4.88 3.91
CA PHE A 84 -24.99 -4.20 5.04
C PHE A 84 -25.09 -2.68 4.88
N ASP A 85 -25.24 -1.96 6.00
CA ASP A 85 -25.04 -0.51 6.01
C ASP A 85 -23.60 -0.15 5.57
N ARG A 86 -23.48 0.88 4.73
CA ARG A 86 -22.20 1.25 4.14
C ARG A 86 -21.14 1.62 5.19
N VAL A 87 -21.54 2.31 6.25
CA VAL A 87 -20.62 2.71 7.32
C VAL A 87 -20.12 1.48 8.07
N GLN A 88 -21.03 0.55 8.41
CA GLN A 88 -20.67 -0.70 9.07
C GLN A 88 -19.79 -1.57 8.17
N GLY A 89 -20.11 -1.66 6.88
CA GLY A 89 -19.31 -2.39 5.91
C GLY A 89 -17.87 -1.83 5.81
N ASP A 90 -17.71 -0.52 5.77
CA ASP A 90 -16.40 0.12 5.75
C ASP A 90 -15.63 -0.11 7.07
N GLN A 91 -16.33 -0.09 8.22
CA GLN A 91 -15.73 -0.44 9.53
C GLN A 91 -15.26 -1.90 9.57
N MET A 92 -16.04 -2.85 9.04
CA MET A 92 -15.62 -4.25 8.90
C MET A 92 -14.38 -4.36 8.01
N GLY A 93 -14.30 -3.60 6.90
CA GLY A 93 -13.13 -3.50 6.06
C GLY A 93 -11.90 -2.95 6.79
N MET A 94 -12.07 -1.95 7.66
CA MET A 94 -11.00 -1.44 8.51
C MET A 94 -10.48 -2.52 9.47
N LEU A 95 -11.37 -3.28 10.13
CA LEU A 95 -11.00 -4.40 11.00
C LEU A 95 -10.27 -5.50 10.22
N ALA A 96 -10.66 -5.78 9.00
CA ALA A 96 -9.96 -6.72 8.12
C ALA A 96 -8.51 -6.30 7.86
N THR A 97 -8.23 -4.99 7.72
CA THR A 97 -6.84 -4.50 7.60
C THR A 97 -6.04 -4.75 8.87
N VAL A 98 -6.67 -4.69 10.04
CA VAL A 98 -6.01 -4.96 11.33
C VAL A 98 -5.59 -6.43 11.42
N ILE A 99 -6.46 -7.36 11.02
CA ILE A 99 -6.15 -8.80 10.99
C ILE A 99 -4.92 -9.05 10.12
N ASN A 100 -4.88 -8.49 8.89
CA ASN A 100 -3.73 -8.63 8.00
C ASN A 100 -2.46 -8.02 8.59
N SER A 101 -2.58 -6.87 9.26
CA SER A 101 -1.44 -6.18 9.89
C SER A 101 -0.84 -6.98 11.04
N LEU A 102 -1.68 -7.60 11.87
CA LEU A 102 -1.23 -8.49 12.94
C LEU A 102 -0.52 -9.73 12.38
N ALA A 103 -1.06 -10.33 11.33
CA ALA A 103 -0.44 -11.48 10.69
C ALA A 103 0.95 -11.14 10.12
N LEU A 104 1.08 -10.00 9.40
CA LEU A 104 2.38 -9.55 8.87
C LEU A 104 3.35 -9.19 10.00
N GLY A 105 2.89 -8.47 11.03
CA GLY A 105 3.71 -8.11 12.19
C GLY A 105 4.26 -9.34 12.91
N SER A 106 3.41 -10.34 13.12
CA SER A 106 3.82 -11.64 13.71
C SER A 106 4.89 -12.33 12.86
N ARG A 107 4.72 -12.31 11.51
CA ARG A 107 5.68 -12.93 10.61
C ARG A 107 7.01 -12.19 10.57
N LEU A 108 6.99 -10.85 10.56
CA LEU A 108 8.21 -10.03 10.66
C LEU A 108 8.95 -10.29 11.97
N THR A 109 8.23 -10.37 13.10
CA THR A 109 8.80 -10.71 14.41
C THR A 109 9.51 -12.07 14.38
N SER A 110 8.91 -13.08 13.72
CA SER A 110 9.51 -14.42 13.59
C SER A 110 10.81 -14.42 12.75
N LEU A 111 11.02 -13.40 11.91
CA LEU A 111 12.24 -13.18 11.13
C LEU A 111 13.24 -12.24 11.85
N GLY A 112 12.96 -11.84 13.09
CA GLY A 112 13.80 -10.92 13.86
C GLY A 112 13.68 -9.47 13.46
N VAL A 113 12.70 -9.10 12.61
CA VAL A 113 12.45 -7.72 12.19
C VAL A 113 11.59 -7.02 13.23
N LYS A 114 12.12 -5.97 13.86
CA LYS A 114 11.36 -5.12 14.77
C LYS A 114 10.24 -4.42 14.01
N ASN A 115 9.04 -4.48 14.56
CA ASN A 115 7.89 -3.87 13.92
C ASN A 115 6.86 -3.39 14.94
N ARG A 116 5.98 -2.50 14.49
CA ARG A 116 4.93 -1.88 15.29
C ARG A 116 3.65 -1.75 14.48
N VAL A 117 2.53 -2.21 15.03
CA VAL A 117 1.21 -2.05 14.43
C VAL A 117 0.55 -0.82 15.02
N LEU A 118 0.29 0.18 14.18
CA LEU A 118 -0.43 1.40 14.54
C LEU A 118 -1.79 1.42 13.85
N THR A 119 -2.85 1.70 14.61
CA THR A 119 -4.23 1.68 14.11
C THR A 119 -4.84 3.06 14.10
N ALA A 120 -5.59 3.39 13.05
CA ALA A 120 -6.34 4.63 12.95
C ALA A 120 -7.55 4.69 13.90
N ILE A 121 -7.94 3.55 14.46
CA ILE A 121 -9.03 3.39 15.42
C ILE A 121 -8.42 2.92 16.75
N ARG A 122 -8.88 3.47 17.87
CA ARG A 122 -8.42 3.02 19.19
C ARG A 122 -8.84 1.58 19.44
N MET A 123 -7.86 0.71 19.70
CA MET A 123 -8.10 -0.70 19.98
C MET A 123 -6.95 -1.35 20.80
N GLU A 124 -6.40 -0.59 21.72
CA GLU A 124 -5.42 -1.14 22.64
C GLU A 124 -6.06 -2.29 23.48
N PRO A 125 -5.37 -3.40 23.75
CA PRO A 125 -3.94 -3.62 23.51
C PRO A 125 -3.61 -4.31 22.16
N ILE A 126 -4.55 -4.41 21.22
CA ILE A 126 -4.36 -5.13 19.95
C ILE A 126 -3.38 -4.38 19.03
N GLY A 127 -3.47 -3.06 18.98
CA GLY A 127 -2.57 -2.17 18.24
C GLY A 127 -2.53 -0.81 18.92
N GLU A 128 -1.42 -0.09 18.74
CA GLU A 128 -1.28 1.25 19.29
C GLU A 128 -2.07 2.27 18.46
N PHE A 129 -2.65 3.27 19.11
CA PHE A 129 -3.31 4.36 18.39
C PHE A 129 -2.29 5.19 17.60
N TYR A 130 -2.56 5.35 16.31
CA TYR A 130 -1.70 6.07 15.37
C TYR A 130 -1.51 7.53 15.79
N SER A 131 -0.27 7.99 15.72
CA SER A 131 0.08 9.39 15.55
C SER A 131 1.32 9.50 14.66
N LYS A 132 1.45 10.61 13.90
CA LYS A 132 2.63 10.88 13.06
C LYS A 132 3.92 10.70 13.88
N ARG A 133 3.99 11.30 15.07
CA ARG A 133 5.17 11.25 15.92
C ARG A 133 5.58 9.82 16.27
N ARG A 134 4.64 8.99 16.76
CA ARG A 134 4.94 7.58 17.08
C ARG A 134 5.46 6.80 15.87
N ALA A 135 4.84 7.02 14.71
CA ALA A 135 5.24 6.34 13.49
C ALA A 135 6.64 6.78 13.03
N VAL A 136 6.94 8.07 13.07
CA VAL A 136 8.26 8.60 12.69
C VAL A 136 9.33 8.14 13.66
N ASP A 137 9.10 8.25 14.99
CA ASP A 137 10.04 7.79 16.01
C ASP A 137 10.37 6.29 15.84
N ALA A 138 9.38 5.45 15.51
CA ALA A 138 9.58 4.03 15.25
C ALA A 138 10.40 3.78 13.98
N LEU A 139 10.07 4.47 12.87
CA LEU A 139 10.82 4.37 11.61
C LEU A 139 12.29 4.79 11.79
N GLU A 140 12.53 5.86 12.54
CA GLU A 140 13.89 6.34 12.84
C GLU A 140 14.66 5.39 13.77
N ALA A 141 13.96 4.65 14.62
CA ALA A 141 14.52 3.56 15.42
C ALA A 141 14.78 2.27 14.63
N GLY A 142 14.49 2.24 13.32
CA GLY A 142 14.66 1.07 12.45
C GLY A 142 13.55 0.02 12.60
N GLU A 143 12.42 0.38 13.17
CA GLU A 143 11.24 -0.49 13.21
C GLU A 143 10.43 -0.36 11.92
N VAL A 144 9.86 -1.45 11.43
CA VAL A 144 8.83 -1.44 10.39
C VAL A 144 7.51 -0.97 11.03
N VAL A 145 6.85 0.01 10.41
CA VAL A 145 5.57 0.52 10.91
C VAL A 145 4.44 0.01 10.02
N ILE A 146 3.53 -0.78 10.60
CA ILE A 146 2.36 -1.31 9.88
C ILE A 146 1.15 -0.48 10.27
N LEU A 147 0.54 0.18 9.29
CA LEU A 147 -0.54 1.14 9.46
C LEU A 147 -1.87 0.48 9.08
N SER A 148 -2.78 0.35 10.02
CA SER A 148 -4.08 -0.31 9.83
C SER A 148 -5.26 0.58 10.19
N GLY A 149 -6.48 0.13 9.85
CA GLY A 149 -7.70 0.90 10.05
C GLY A 149 -7.91 2.02 9.03
N GLY A 150 -7.13 2.05 7.93
CA GLY A 150 -7.27 3.03 6.86
C GLY A 150 -7.11 4.47 7.35
N THR A 151 -8.06 5.33 7.01
CA THR A 151 -8.14 6.71 7.51
C THR A 151 -8.78 6.80 8.90
N GLY A 152 -9.40 5.73 9.39
CA GLY A 152 -10.25 5.73 10.58
C GLY A 152 -11.68 6.20 10.30
N ASN A 153 -12.00 6.57 9.06
CA ASN A 153 -13.30 7.08 8.65
C ASN A 153 -13.89 6.23 7.51
N PRO A 154 -15.23 6.02 7.51
CA PRO A 154 -15.92 5.40 6.38
C PRO A 154 -15.78 6.23 5.09
N PHE A 155 -16.17 5.64 3.97
CA PHE A 155 -16.17 6.23 2.62
C PHE A 155 -14.81 6.45 1.97
N PHE A 156 -13.71 6.10 2.63
CA PHE A 156 -12.36 6.19 2.08
C PHE A 156 -11.81 4.80 1.74
N THR A 157 -11.04 4.73 0.67
CA THR A 157 -10.37 3.50 0.25
C THR A 157 -9.03 3.30 0.97
N THR A 158 -8.45 2.11 0.81
CA THR A 158 -7.06 1.84 1.23
C THR A 158 -6.06 2.71 0.47
N ASP A 159 -6.32 3.05 -0.80
CA ASP A 159 -5.45 3.94 -1.58
C ASP A 159 -5.44 5.35 -0.99
N THR A 160 -6.62 5.89 -0.61
CA THR A 160 -6.71 7.17 0.12
C THR A 160 -5.98 7.11 1.46
N GLY A 161 -6.17 6.03 2.23
CA GLY A 161 -5.44 5.84 3.50
C GLY A 161 -3.93 5.80 3.30
N SER A 162 -3.44 5.11 2.27
CA SER A 162 -2.02 5.03 1.94
C SER A 162 -1.44 6.39 1.55
N SER A 163 -2.16 7.15 0.73
CA SER A 163 -1.76 8.51 0.32
C SER A 163 -1.65 9.42 1.53
N LEU A 164 -2.66 9.43 2.42
CA LEU A 164 -2.65 10.21 3.66
C LEU A 164 -1.44 9.87 4.52
N ARG A 165 -1.20 8.58 4.80
CA ARG A 165 -0.09 8.14 5.65
C ARG A 165 1.27 8.41 5.00
N GLY A 166 1.41 8.22 3.68
CA GLY A 166 2.65 8.55 2.96
C GLY A 166 3.02 10.02 3.08
N ILE A 167 2.04 10.91 2.96
CA ILE A 167 2.22 12.36 3.10
C ILE A 167 2.56 12.73 4.55
N GLU A 168 1.79 12.23 5.52
CA GLU A 168 2.02 12.51 6.94
C GLU A 168 3.40 12.05 7.41
N LEU A 169 3.87 10.89 6.94
CA LEU A 169 5.17 10.33 7.30
C LEU A 169 6.32 10.92 6.49
N GLU A 170 6.04 11.84 5.56
CA GLU A 170 7.04 12.43 4.69
C GLU A 170 7.82 11.34 3.91
N ALA A 171 7.09 10.35 3.39
CA ALA A 171 7.68 9.29 2.58
C ALA A 171 8.25 9.87 1.27
N ASP A 172 9.43 9.41 0.88
CA ASP A 172 10.06 9.82 -0.39
C ASP A 172 9.28 9.29 -1.61
N VAL A 173 8.59 8.17 -1.41
CA VAL A 173 7.82 7.48 -2.46
C VAL A 173 6.77 6.56 -1.85
N MET A 174 5.64 6.42 -2.52
CA MET A 174 4.69 5.33 -2.28
C MET A 174 4.94 4.19 -3.29
N LEU A 175 5.21 3.01 -2.79
CA LEU A 175 5.34 1.78 -3.56
C LEU A 175 3.98 1.08 -3.59
N LYS A 176 3.30 1.09 -4.74
CA LYS A 176 2.00 0.44 -4.92
C LYS A 176 2.18 -0.92 -5.58
N GLY A 177 2.06 -1.97 -4.79
CA GLY A 177 2.02 -3.34 -5.28
C GLY A 177 0.67 -3.68 -5.91
N THR A 178 0.68 -4.23 -7.12
CA THR A 178 -0.50 -4.65 -7.89
C THR A 178 -0.26 -6.01 -8.54
N ARG A 179 -1.27 -6.54 -9.23
CA ARG A 179 -1.14 -7.77 -10.05
C ARG A 179 -0.58 -7.50 -11.45
N VAL A 180 -0.50 -6.23 -11.84
CA VAL A 180 0.10 -5.81 -13.10
C VAL A 180 1.38 -5.04 -12.83
N ASP A 181 2.34 -5.15 -13.74
CA ASP A 181 3.68 -4.63 -13.57
C ASP A 181 3.83 -3.12 -13.85
N GLY A 182 2.71 -2.38 -13.93
CA GLY A 182 2.74 -0.95 -14.17
C GLY A 182 1.41 -0.35 -14.58
N ILE A 183 1.48 0.85 -15.18
CA ILE A 183 0.33 1.59 -15.70
C ILE A 183 0.34 1.49 -17.21
N TYR A 184 -0.82 1.22 -17.78
CA TYR A 184 -1.03 1.01 -19.21
C TYR A 184 -2.03 2.00 -19.77
N THR A 185 -2.02 2.16 -21.09
CA THR A 185 -2.98 3.02 -21.83
C THR A 185 -4.41 2.48 -21.73
N ALA A 186 -4.57 1.19 -21.48
CA ALA A 186 -5.83 0.47 -21.24
C ALA A 186 -5.55 -0.73 -20.33
N ASP A 187 -6.57 -1.49 -19.94
CA ASP A 187 -6.43 -2.72 -19.16
C ASP A 187 -5.71 -3.80 -20.00
N PRO A 188 -4.46 -4.19 -19.67
CA PRO A 188 -3.70 -5.15 -20.48
C PRO A 188 -4.29 -6.56 -20.47
N GLU A 189 -5.15 -6.90 -19.50
CA GLU A 189 -5.86 -8.19 -19.46
C GLU A 189 -7.01 -8.24 -20.48
N LYS A 190 -7.52 -7.08 -20.92
CA LYS A 190 -8.64 -6.95 -21.86
C LYS A 190 -8.24 -6.45 -23.22
N ASP A 191 -7.20 -5.63 -23.29
CA ASP A 191 -6.72 -5.01 -24.52
C ASP A 191 -5.24 -5.38 -24.75
N PRO A 192 -4.95 -6.31 -25.69
CA PRO A 192 -3.58 -6.72 -25.99
C PRO A 192 -2.76 -5.61 -26.69
N THR A 193 -3.38 -4.51 -27.09
CA THR A 193 -2.70 -3.34 -27.69
C THR A 193 -2.29 -2.31 -26.62
N ALA A 194 -2.67 -2.54 -25.36
CA ALA A 194 -2.31 -1.65 -24.26
C ALA A 194 -0.80 -1.52 -24.13
N THR A 195 -0.31 -0.30 -24.12
CA THR A 195 1.12 -0.01 -23.96
C THR A 195 1.41 0.50 -22.56
N LYS A 196 2.50 0.01 -21.99
CA LYS A 196 2.97 0.39 -20.65
C LYS A 196 3.66 1.74 -20.68
N PHE A 197 3.42 2.55 -19.66
CA PHE A 197 4.19 3.77 -19.44
C PHE A 197 5.43 3.46 -18.58
N ASP A 198 6.58 4.02 -18.93
CA ASP A 198 7.76 4.03 -18.04
C ASP A 198 7.61 5.11 -16.98
N ARG A 199 7.02 6.23 -17.36
CA ARG A 199 6.69 7.38 -16.51
C ARG A 199 5.43 8.03 -17.00
N ILE A 200 4.66 8.58 -16.07
CA ILE A 200 3.45 9.33 -16.36
C ILE A 200 3.27 10.41 -15.30
N THR A 201 2.66 11.53 -15.66
CA THR A 201 2.33 12.58 -14.69
C THR A 201 0.93 12.37 -14.13
N TYR A 202 0.65 12.96 -12.95
CA TYR A 202 -0.70 12.97 -12.39
C TYR A 202 -1.71 13.65 -13.30
N ASP A 203 -1.30 14.72 -13.99
CA ASP A 203 -2.17 15.43 -14.94
C ASP A 203 -2.50 14.56 -16.16
N GLU A 204 -1.56 13.76 -16.65
CA GLU A 204 -1.83 12.82 -17.74
C GLU A 204 -2.76 11.69 -17.29
N ILE A 205 -2.59 11.15 -16.07
CA ILE A 205 -3.51 10.16 -15.50
C ILE A 205 -4.92 10.72 -15.46
N TYR A 206 -5.09 11.95 -14.97
CA TYR A 206 -6.37 12.62 -14.89
C TYR A 206 -6.98 12.87 -16.29
N ASN A 207 -6.20 13.49 -17.19
CA ASN A 207 -6.68 13.86 -18.53
C ASN A 207 -7.03 12.64 -19.40
N ARG A 208 -6.34 11.51 -19.20
CA ARG A 208 -6.60 10.26 -19.93
C ARG A 208 -7.63 9.38 -19.24
N GLY A 209 -8.12 9.74 -18.06
CA GLY A 209 -9.09 8.94 -17.28
C GLY A 209 -8.55 7.59 -16.83
N LEU A 210 -7.23 7.47 -16.60
CA LEU A 210 -6.61 6.20 -16.20
C LEU A 210 -6.94 5.90 -14.73
N LYS A 211 -7.34 4.65 -14.46
CA LYS A 211 -7.74 4.19 -13.13
C LYS A 211 -6.57 3.53 -12.38
N VAL A 212 -5.65 4.32 -11.90
CA VAL A 212 -4.51 3.84 -11.08
C VAL A 212 -4.91 3.71 -9.61
N MET A 213 -5.62 4.71 -9.10
CA MET A 213 -6.16 4.80 -7.74
C MET A 213 -7.50 5.56 -7.81
N ASP A 214 -8.19 5.66 -6.67
CA ASP A 214 -9.32 6.58 -6.58
C ASP A 214 -8.86 8.05 -6.72
N LEU A 215 -9.81 8.93 -7.10
CA LEU A 215 -9.53 10.32 -7.40
C LEU A 215 -8.98 11.08 -6.18
N THR A 216 -9.51 10.79 -4.99
CA THR A 216 -9.07 11.41 -3.74
C THR A 216 -7.60 11.10 -3.46
N ALA A 217 -7.22 9.82 -3.55
CA ALA A 217 -5.84 9.38 -3.38
C ALA A 217 -4.90 10.03 -4.40
N THR A 218 -5.30 10.05 -5.67
CA THR A 218 -4.52 10.64 -6.77
C THR A 218 -4.31 12.15 -6.55
N THR A 219 -5.37 12.88 -6.19
CA THR A 219 -5.31 14.32 -5.93
C THR A 219 -4.40 14.63 -4.73
N MET A 220 -4.53 13.89 -3.63
CA MET A 220 -3.68 14.05 -2.45
C MET A 220 -2.20 13.89 -2.78
N CYS A 221 -1.84 12.82 -3.51
CA CYS A 221 -0.45 12.58 -3.90
C CYS A 221 0.08 13.68 -4.82
N ARG A 222 -0.72 14.15 -5.79
CA ARG A 222 -0.37 15.23 -6.70
C ARG A 222 -0.10 16.53 -5.95
N GLU A 223 -1.02 16.97 -5.10
CA GLU A 223 -0.93 18.25 -4.36
C GLU A 223 0.24 18.26 -3.37
N ASN A 224 0.60 17.12 -2.83
CA ASN A 224 1.69 16.99 -1.86
C ASN A 224 3.00 16.47 -2.47
N ASN A 225 3.09 16.35 -3.81
CA ASN A 225 4.28 15.89 -4.53
C ASN A 225 4.81 14.51 -4.08
N LEU A 226 3.92 13.62 -3.62
CA LEU A 226 4.29 12.25 -3.28
C LEU A 226 4.38 11.41 -4.56
N PRO A 227 5.57 10.98 -5.02
CA PRO A 227 5.68 10.12 -6.18
C PRO A 227 5.17 8.70 -5.87
N ILE A 228 4.67 8.02 -6.91
CA ILE A 228 4.19 6.64 -6.79
C ILE A 228 4.94 5.76 -7.77
N ILE A 229 5.41 4.63 -7.30
CA ILE A 229 5.94 3.55 -8.13
C ILE A 229 4.93 2.40 -8.09
N VAL A 230 4.45 2.00 -9.27
CA VAL A 230 3.59 0.82 -9.42
C VAL A 230 4.44 -0.35 -9.88
N PHE A 231 4.30 -1.49 -9.22
CA PHE A 231 5.07 -2.70 -9.51
C PHE A 231 4.22 -3.96 -9.33
N ASP A 232 4.64 -5.03 -10.00
CA ASP A 232 4.04 -6.35 -9.85
C ASP A 232 4.52 -7.01 -8.55
N MET A 233 3.57 -7.53 -7.78
CA MET A 233 3.83 -8.22 -6.51
C MET A 233 3.99 -9.73 -6.68
N ASP A 234 3.62 -10.28 -7.82
CA ASP A 234 3.55 -11.73 -8.05
C ASP A 234 4.83 -12.27 -8.70
N THR A 235 5.68 -11.40 -9.24
CA THR A 235 7.00 -11.78 -9.77
C THR A 235 8.12 -11.47 -8.78
N PRO A 236 9.02 -12.44 -8.51
CA PRO A 236 10.17 -12.25 -7.63
C PRO A 236 11.14 -11.17 -8.09
#